data_8a93ee2c16955d428952e1ac856f3ca6
#
_entry.id   8a93ee2c16955d428952e1ac856f3ca6
#
_cell.length_a   1.000
_cell.length_b   1.000
_cell.length_c   1.000
_cell.angle_alpha   90.00
_cell.angle_beta   90.00
_cell.angle_gamma   90.00
#
_symmetry.space_group_name_H-M   'P 1'
#
loop_
_entity.id
_entity.type
_entity.pdbx_description
1 polymer ?
#
loop_
_entity_poly.entity_id
_entity_poly.type
_entity_poly.pdbx_seq_one_letter_code
_entity_poly.pdbx_strand_id
1 'polypeptide(L)'
;MHENDKPAALDDEILDLCKTLADATGAELRSFHSYDPRMAIASATANAYIPVSIPFEELEQQVIADHKKRFAEVIEKHKIDSANAHLVAGLTHEELPEFCGNIDAAVVVMGAIFRNRWKRLFIGATAERTLEHLPCDLMIVKPDWFRMPSEISQDRAA
;
A
#
# COMPACT_ATOMS: atom_id res chain seq x y z
N MET A 1 2.80 -20.23 -10.69
CA MET A 1 3.01 -18.86 -10.20
C MET A 1 2.34 -17.97 -11.23
N HIS A 2 1.13 -17.51 -10.95
CA HIS A 2 0.34 -16.75 -11.93
C HIS A 2 0.88 -15.31 -12.01
N GLU A 3 1.01 -14.82 -13.23
CA GLU A 3 1.52 -13.49 -13.59
C GLU A 3 0.70 -12.32 -12.99
N ASN A 4 -0.45 -12.61 -12.40
CA ASN A 4 -1.41 -11.66 -11.83
C ASN A 4 -1.21 -11.34 -10.34
N ASP A 5 -0.18 -11.87 -9.70
CA ASP A 5 0.15 -11.58 -8.30
C ASP A 5 1.03 -10.32 -8.13
N LYS A 6 1.01 -9.39 -9.10
CA LYS A 6 1.83 -8.18 -9.05
C LYS A 6 1.14 -7.09 -8.23
N PRO A 7 1.67 -6.71 -7.07
CA PRO A 7 1.21 -5.54 -6.31
C PRO A 7 1.16 -4.25 -7.15
N ALA A 8 2.04 -4.14 -8.14
CA ALA A 8 2.16 -2.97 -9.01
C ALA A 8 0.89 -2.63 -9.83
N ALA A 9 0.08 -3.62 -10.21
CA ALA A 9 -1.16 -3.35 -10.94
C ALA A 9 -2.22 -2.71 -10.04
N LEU A 10 -2.26 -3.12 -8.75
CA LEU A 10 -3.19 -2.55 -7.79
C LEU A 10 -2.84 -1.09 -7.43
N ASP A 11 -1.56 -0.76 -7.39
CA ASP A 11 -1.11 0.62 -7.15
C ASP A 11 -1.57 1.54 -8.29
N ASP A 12 -1.51 1.08 -9.55
CA ASP A 12 -2.01 1.82 -10.71
C ASP A 12 -3.53 2.05 -10.60
N GLU A 13 -4.32 1.00 -10.29
CA GLU A 13 -5.77 1.10 -10.11
C GLU A 13 -6.16 2.09 -9.00
N ILE A 14 -5.45 2.06 -7.86
CA ILE A 14 -5.66 2.98 -6.75
C ILE A 14 -5.40 4.42 -7.18
N LEU A 15 -4.25 4.67 -7.80
CA LEU A 15 -3.85 6.02 -8.18
C LEU A 15 -4.72 6.61 -9.29
N ASP A 16 -5.17 5.80 -10.24
CA ASP A 16 -6.10 6.25 -11.29
C ASP A 16 -7.48 6.57 -10.71
N LEU A 17 -7.96 5.78 -9.75
CA LEU A 17 -9.18 6.10 -9.01
C LEU A 17 -9.03 7.40 -8.21
N CYS A 18 -7.91 7.57 -7.50
CA CYS A 18 -7.65 8.77 -6.71
C CYS A 18 -7.61 10.02 -7.58
N LYS A 19 -7.00 9.96 -8.77
CA LYS A 19 -7.01 11.08 -9.73
C LYS A 19 -8.42 11.41 -10.19
N THR A 20 -9.20 10.38 -10.52
CA THR A 20 -10.60 10.57 -10.93
C THR A 20 -11.41 11.24 -9.84
N LEU A 21 -11.23 10.84 -8.58
CA LEU A 21 -11.89 11.46 -7.43
C LEU A 21 -11.43 12.90 -7.22
N ALA A 22 -10.12 13.14 -7.28
CA ALA A 22 -9.54 14.48 -7.14
C ALA A 22 -10.07 15.44 -8.22
N ASP A 23 -10.09 15.00 -9.49
CA ASP A 23 -10.61 15.79 -10.61
C ASP A 23 -12.12 16.09 -10.45
N ALA A 24 -12.90 15.13 -9.96
CA ALA A 24 -14.34 15.29 -9.79
C ALA A 24 -14.72 16.18 -8.61
N THR A 25 -13.90 16.23 -7.58
CA THR A 25 -14.20 16.93 -6.32
C THR A 25 -13.41 18.24 -6.15
N GLY A 26 -12.35 18.43 -6.93
CA GLY A 26 -11.38 19.52 -6.74
C GLY A 26 -10.45 19.30 -5.54
N ALA A 27 -10.40 18.08 -5.00
CA ALA A 27 -9.53 17.73 -3.88
C ALA A 27 -8.07 17.60 -4.31
N GLU A 28 -7.16 17.88 -3.39
CA GLU A 28 -5.74 17.65 -3.61
C GLU A 28 -5.37 16.16 -3.39
N LEU A 29 -4.70 15.56 -4.37
CA LEU A 29 -4.19 14.20 -4.25
C LEU A 29 -2.82 14.20 -3.57
N ARG A 30 -2.69 13.45 -2.48
CA ARG A 30 -1.42 13.19 -1.79
C ARG A 30 -1.12 11.70 -1.75
N SER A 31 0.11 11.32 -2.07
CA SER A 31 0.58 9.94 -2.00
C SER A 31 1.37 9.73 -0.72
N PHE A 32 1.03 8.70 0.03
CA PHE A 32 1.67 8.33 1.27
C PHE A 32 2.17 6.88 1.21
N HIS A 33 3.42 6.66 1.58
CA HIS A 33 3.99 5.33 1.78
C HIS A 33 4.80 5.31 3.06
N SER A 34 4.52 4.35 3.92
CA SER A 34 5.32 4.08 5.12
C SER A 34 6.07 2.76 5.00
N TYR A 35 7.24 2.69 5.59
CA TYR A 35 8.03 1.47 5.67
C TYR A 35 8.66 1.35 7.06
N ASP A 36 8.62 0.14 7.64
CA ASP A 36 9.35 -0.16 8.87
C ASP A 36 10.73 -0.75 8.49
N PRO A 37 11.84 -0.02 8.76
CA PRO A 37 13.18 -0.50 8.45
C PRO A 37 13.48 -1.86 9.08
N ARG A 38 12.99 -2.11 10.29
CA ARG A 38 13.23 -3.38 11.03
C ARG A 38 12.53 -4.55 10.36
N MET A 39 11.28 -4.36 9.94
CA MET A 39 10.52 -5.40 9.23
C MET A 39 11.07 -5.63 7.83
N ALA A 40 11.51 -4.58 7.15
CA ALA A 40 12.12 -4.67 5.84
C ALA A 40 13.45 -5.46 5.90
N ILE A 41 14.29 -5.19 6.88
CA ILE A 41 15.54 -5.93 7.12
C ILE A 41 15.24 -7.40 7.47
N ALA A 42 14.29 -7.66 8.38
CA ALA A 42 13.90 -9.02 8.74
C ALA A 42 13.38 -9.81 7.54
N SER A 43 12.61 -9.18 6.64
CA SER A 43 12.14 -9.80 5.41
C SER A 43 13.27 -10.07 4.41
N ALA A 44 14.20 -9.14 4.26
CA ALA A 44 15.36 -9.29 3.37
C ALA A 44 16.28 -10.44 3.85
N THR A 45 16.52 -10.54 5.16
CA THR A 45 17.37 -11.58 5.75
C THR A 45 16.70 -12.96 5.78
N ALA A 46 15.38 -13.04 5.92
CA ALA A 46 14.65 -14.32 5.93
C ALA A 46 14.62 -14.99 4.55
N ASN A 47 14.72 -14.23 3.46
CA ASN A 47 14.64 -14.74 2.09
C ASN A 47 16.00 -14.88 1.39
N ALA A 48 17.06 -14.35 1.97
CA ALA A 48 18.40 -14.44 1.43
C ALA A 48 19.32 -15.20 2.41
N TYR A 49 20.08 -16.17 1.87
CA TYR A 49 21.30 -16.62 2.52
C TYR A 49 22.32 -15.47 2.46
N ILE A 50 22.07 -14.39 3.21
CA ILE A 50 23.03 -13.29 3.31
C ILE A 50 24.12 -13.75 4.26
N PRO A 51 25.40 -13.77 3.81
CA PRO A 51 26.51 -14.03 4.73
C PRO A 51 26.45 -13.01 5.86
N VAL A 52 26.65 -13.46 7.09
CA VAL A 52 26.59 -12.68 8.36
C VAL A 52 27.62 -11.53 8.43
N SER A 53 28.25 -11.18 7.32
CA SER A 53 29.35 -10.22 7.22
C SER A 53 28.96 -8.81 6.77
N ILE A 54 27.67 -8.57 6.44
CA ILE A 54 27.24 -7.21 6.07
C ILE A 54 26.89 -6.47 7.37
N PRO A 55 27.49 -5.29 7.63
CA PRO A 55 27.12 -4.45 8.76
C PRO A 55 25.63 -4.08 8.70
N PHE A 56 24.96 -4.12 9.85
CA PHE A 56 23.53 -3.83 9.95
C PHE A 56 23.18 -2.45 9.36
N GLU A 57 24.01 -1.47 9.57
CA GLU A 57 23.85 -0.11 9.06
C GLU A 57 23.87 -0.04 7.53
N GLU A 58 24.71 -0.85 6.88
CA GLU A 58 24.75 -0.90 5.41
C GLU A 58 23.48 -1.55 4.85
N LEU A 59 22.99 -2.62 5.50
CA LEU A 59 21.75 -3.28 5.12
C LEU A 59 20.55 -2.34 5.29
N GLU A 60 20.50 -1.60 6.38
CA GLU A 60 19.46 -0.61 6.62
C GLU A 60 19.46 0.49 5.55
N GLN A 61 20.62 1.02 5.21
CA GLN A 61 20.75 2.03 4.16
C GLN A 61 20.31 1.51 2.78
N GLN A 62 20.65 0.26 2.45
CA GLN A 62 20.20 -0.38 1.20
C GLN A 62 18.69 -0.53 1.15
N VAL A 63 18.07 -0.99 2.24
CA VAL A 63 16.62 -1.14 2.35
C VAL A 63 15.91 0.22 2.19
N ILE A 64 16.41 1.25 2.87
CA ILE A 64 15.89 2.61 2.75
C ILE A 64 16.01 3.13 1.31
N ALA A 65 17.17 2.94 0.68
CA ALA A 65 17.41 3.35 -0.70
C ALA A 65 16.47 2.65 -1.69
N ASP A 66 16.22 1.36 -1.50
CA ASP A 66 15.28 0.58 -2.31
C ASP A 66 13.84 1.09 -2.19
N HIS A 67 13.38 1.37 -0.96
CA HIS A 67 12.04 1.94 -0.75
C HIS A 67 11.91 3.32 -1.38
N LYS A 68 12.91 4.19 -1.21
CA LYS A 68 12.94 5.52 -1.84
C LYS A 68 12.88 5.42 -3.37
N LYS A 69 13.67 4.53 -3.95
CA LYS A 69 13.71 4.32 -5.40
C LYS A 69 12.37 3.86 -5.94
N ARG A 70 11.79 2.80 -5.36
CA ARG A 70 10.48 2.25 -5.81
C ARG A 70 9.36 3.28 -5.65
N PHE A 71 9.36 4.03 -4.55
CA PHE A 71 8.38 5.08 -4.35
C PHE A 71 8.53 6.18 -5.40
N ALA A 72 9.75 6.64 -5.66
CA ALA A 72 10.02 7.64 -6.69
C ALA A 72 9.58 7.18 -8.09
N GLU A 73 9.81 5.92 -8.45
CA GLU A 73 9.35 5.34 -9.73
C GLU A 73 7.82 5.39 -9.87
N VAL A 74 7.08 5.10 -8.80
CA VAL A 74 5.62 5.20 -8.78
C VAL A 74 5.16 6.66 -8.93
N ILE A 75 5.75 7.58 -8.18
CA ILE A 75 5.45 9.01 -8.20
C ILE A 75 5.69 9.59 -9.60
N GLU A 76 6.83 9.27 -10.22
CA GLU A 76 7.18 9.71 -11.57
C GLU A 76 6.22 9.13 -12.61
N LYS A 77 5.95 7.82 -12.58
CA LYS A 77 5.02 7.13 -13.48
C LYS A 77 3.64 7.77 -13.48
N HIS A 78 3.15 8.12 -12.31
CA HIS A 78 1.82 8.71 -12.14
C HIS A 78 1.81 10.24 -12.18
N LYS A 79 2.95 10.88 -12.40
CA LYS A 79 3.10 12.35 -12.49
C LYS A 79 2.55 13.07 -11.26
N ILE A 80 2.78 12.51 -10.07
CA ILE A 80 2.41 13.12 -8.81
C ILE A 80 3.48 14.16 -8.47
N ASP A 81 3.07 15.36 -8.04
CA ASP A 81 4.00 16.37 -7.59
C ASP A 81 4.80 15.87 -6.37
N SER A 82 6.09 16.07 -6.36
CA SER A 82 6.97 15.68 -5.27
C SER A 82 6.59 16.33 -3.93
N ALA A 83 5.97 17.50 -3.95
CA ALA A 83 5.42 18.16 -2.76
C ALA A 83 4.26 17.36 -2.14
N ASN A 84 3.57 16.54 -2.93
CA ASN A 84 2.45 15.69 -2.55
C ASN A 84 2.84 14.21 -2.38
N ALA A 85 4.13 13.90 -2.38
CA ALA A 85 4.68 12.57 -2.24
C ALA A 85 5.37 12.40 -0.87
N HIS A 86 4.79 11.60 0.01
CA HIS A 86 5.23 11.44 1.39
C HIS A 86 5.71 10.02 1.65
N LEU A 87 7.01 9.88 1.90
CA LEU A 87 7.66 8.62 2.30
C LEU A 87 8.10 8.73 3.76
N VAL A 88 7.53 7.92 4.63
CA VAL A 88 7.72 7.99 6.08
C VAL A 88 8.29 6.68 6.62
N ALA A 89 9.29 6.77 7.51
CA ALA A 89 9.79 5.61 8.24
C ALA A 89 8.92 5.38 9.47
N GLY A 90 8.24 4.23 9.55
CA GLY A 90 7.37 3.89 10.67
C GLY A 90 6.29 2.87 10.29
N LEU A 91 5.46 2.54 11.25
CA LEU A 91 4.35 1.61 11.06
C LEU A 91 3.14 2.32 10.44
N THR A 92 2.60 1.78 9.36
CA THR A 92 1.48 2.41 8.61
C THR A 92 0.29 2.78 9.51
N HIS A 93 -0.06 1.94 10.48
CA HIS A 93 -1.20 2.18 11.36
C HIS A 93 -0.97 3.26 12.43
N GLU A 94 0.28 3.71 12.59
CA GLU A 94 0.65 4.82 13.46
C GLU A 94 0.82 6.10 12.61
N GLU A 95 1.64 6.03 11.57
CA GLU A 95 2.04 7.18 10.77
C GLU A 95 0.92 7.74 9.87
N LEU A 96 0.08 6.85 9.30
CA LEU A 96 -0.96 7.29 8.37
C LEU A 96 -2.09 8.08 9.05
N PRO A 97 -2.62 7.68 10.23
CA PRO A 97 -3.61 8.49 10.94
C PRO A 97 -3.09 9.87 11.34
N GLU A 98 -1.84 9.94 11.82
CA GLU A 98 -1.20 11.21 12.16
C GLU A 98 -1.04 12.10 10.93
N PHE A 99 -0.56 11.53 9.82
CA PHE A 99 -0.44 12.26 8.56
C PHE A 99 -1.80 12.79 8.09
N CYS A 100 -2.85 11.96 8.10
CA CYS A 100 -4.20 12.36 7.71
C CYS A 100 -4.75 13.49 8.57
N GLY A 101 -4.50 13.46 9.88
CA GLY A 101 -4.90 14.53 10.79
C GLY A 101 -4.18 15.84 10.50
N ASN A 102 -2.87 15.77 10.19
CA ASN A 102 -2.06 16.96 9.90
C ASN A 102 -2.44 17.68 8.61
N ILE A 103 -3.00 16.96 7.63
CA ILE A 103 -3.42 17.54 6.33
C ILE A 103 -4.93 17.73 6.20
N ASP A 104 -5.70 17.44 7.25
CA ASP A 104 -7.17 17.44 7.23
C ASP A 104 -7.73 16.61 6.06
N ALA A 105 -7.26 15.37 5.95
CA ALA A 105 -7.64 14.48 4.86
C ALA A 105 -9.14 14.16 4.93
N ALA A 106 -9.84 14.22 3.79
CA ALA A 106 -11.25 13.85 3.70
C ALA A 106 -11.42 12.32 3.53
N VAL A 107 -10.54 11.67 2.76
CA VAL A 107 -10.60 10.24 2.48
C VAL A 107 -9.21 9.68 2.25
N VAL A 108 -8.99 8.47 2.78
CA VAL A 108 -7.85 7.63 2.45
C VAL A 108 -8.29 6.53 1.49
N VAL A 109 -7.52 6.32 0.42
CA VAL A 109 -7.75 5.22 -0.52
C VAL A 109 -6.63 4.20 -0.37
N MET A 110 -6.96 2.95 -0.09
CA MET A 110 -6.00 1.86 0.11
C MET A 110 -6.37 0.64 -0.73
N GLY A 111 -5.37 -0.15 -1.12
CA GLY A 111 -5.57 -1.43 -1.76
C GLY A 111 -5.82 -2.56 -0.75
N ALA A 112 -6.72 -3.46 -1.08
CA ALA A 112 -6.89 -4.70 -0.33
C ALA A 112 -5.97 -5.79 -0.90
N ILE A 113 -4.92 -6.18 -0.16
CA ILE A 113 -4.05 -7.30 -0.51
C ILE A 113 -4.48 -8.53 0.28
N PHE A 114 -5.03 -9.53 -0.40
CA PHE A 114 -5.43 -10.79 0.21
C PHE A 114 -4.31 -11.83 0.06
N ARG A 115 -3.61 -12.17 1.13
CA ARG A 115 -2.57 -13.21 1.13
C ARG A 115 -3.10 -14.64 1.11
N ASN A 116 -4.43 -14.87 1.30
CA ASN A 116 -5.02 -16.20 1.35
C ASN A 116 -6.35 -16.27 0.63
N ARG A 117 -6.43 -17.14 -0.39
CA ARG A 117 -7.59 -17.45 -1.23
C ARG A 117 -8.83 -17.98 -0.48
N TRP A 118 -8.69 -18.36 0.79
CA TRP A 118 -9.69 -19.15 1.51
C TRP A 118 -10.35 -18.46 2.69
N LYS A 119 -9.98 -17.23 3.03
CA LYS A 119 -10.57 -16.53 4.18
C LYS A 119 -11.43 -15.36 3.74
N ARG A 120 -12.68 -15.38 4.24
CA ARG A 120 -13.71 -14.35 4.17
C ARG A 120 -13.11 -12.94 4.23
N LEU A 121 -13.76 -12.03 3.52
CA LEU A 121 -13.61 -10.57 3.49
C LEU A 121 -12.81 -9.99 4.69
N PHE A 122 -11.49 -10.11 4.63
CA PHE A 122 -10.62 -9.40 5.56
C PHE A 122 -10.05 -8.21 4.82
N ILE A 123 -10.30 -7.03 5.36
CA ILE A 123 -9.77 -5.75 4.86
C ILE A 123 -8.23 -5.76 4.87
N GLY A 124 -7.61 -6.69 5.57
CA GLY A 124 -6.18 -6.80 5.83
C GLY A 124 -5.82 -6.20 7.19
N ALA A 125 -4.90 -6.87 7.91
CA ALA A 125 -4.55 -6.48 9.28
C ALA A 125 -4.03 -5.04 9.39
N THR A 126 -3.35 -4.53 8.38
CA THR A 126 -2.89 -3.13 8.35
C THR A 126 -4.06 -2.18 8.22
N ALA A 127 -4.98 -2.45 7.27
CA ALA A 127 -6.14 -1.60 7.06
C ALA A 127 -7.11 -1.63 8.25
N GLU A 128 -7.30 -2.79 8.91
CA GLU A 128 -8.12 -2.90 10.13
C GLU A 128 -7.54 -2.04 11.25
N ARG A 129 -6.25 -2.17 11.54
CA ARG A 129 -5.58 -1.36 12.57
C ARG A 129 -5.58 0.13 12.24
N THR A 130 -5.40 0.46 10.97
CA THR A 130 -5.41 1.86 10.51
C THR A 130 -6.81 2.45 10.66
N LEU A 131 -7.86 1.71 10.31
CA LEU A 131 -9.25 2.15 10.38
C LEU A 131 -9.68 2.58 11.80
N GLU A 132 -9.16 1.90 12.83
CA GLU A 132 -9.48 2.23 14.23
C GLU A 132 -9.03 3.65 14.64
N HIS A 133 -8.06 4.22 13.93
CA HIS A 133 -7.40 5.48 14.30
C HIS A 133 -7.49 6.56 13.22
N LEU A 134 -8.05 6.25 12.03
CA LEU A 134 -8.19 7.22 10.95
C LEU A 134 -9.16 8.34 11.34
N PRO A 135 -8.78 9.62 11.15
CA PRO A 135 -9.66 10.76 11.39
C PRO A 135 -10.63 11.04 10.22
N CYS A 136 -10.61 10.24 9.15
CA CYS A 136 -11.33 10.45 7.91
C CYS A 136 -11.89 9.14 7.35
N ASP A 137 -12.64 9.19 6.26
CA ASP A 137 -13.19 8.04 5.59
C ASP A 137 -12.11 7.15 4.96
N LEU A 138 -12.38 5.85 4.88
CA LEU A 138 -11.49 4.86 4.23
C LEU A 138 -12.20 4.20 3.05
N MET A 139 -11.61 4.33 1.86
CA MET A 139 -12.02 3.63 0.66
C MET A 139 -11.05 2.47 0.37
N ILE A 140 -11.58 1.25 0.21
CA ILE A 140 -10.79 0.07 -0.11
C ILE A 140 -10.97 -0.30 -1.57
N VAL A 141 -9.88 -0.30 -2.34
CA VAL A 141 -9.84 -0.75 -3.72
C VAL A 141 -9.48 -2.23 -3.77
N LYS A 142 -10.26 -3.00 -4.53
CA LYS A 142 -10.01 -4.41 -4.76
C LYS A 142 -9.47 -4.59 -6.18
N PRO A 143 -8.47 -5.47 -6.38
CA PRO A 143 -8.02 -5.78 -7.73
C PRO A 143 -9.13 -6.39 -8.59
N ASP A 144 -9.15 -6.13 -9.89
CA ASP A 144 -10.15 -6.65 -10.85
C ASP A 144 -10.28 -8.17 -10.84
N TRP A 145 -9.21 -8.90 -10.54
CA TRP A 145 -9.23 -10.36 -10.45
C TRP A 145 -9.89 -10.88 -9.15
N PHE A 146 -10.20 -10.01 -8.20
CA PHE A 146 -10.84 -10.40 -6.94
C PHE A 146 -12.34 -10.61 -7.15
N ARG A 147 -12.79 -11.87 -7.10
CA ARG A 147 -14.20 -12.23 -7.12
C ARG A 147 -14.72 -12.56 -5.72
N MET A 148 -15.87 -12.04 -5.38
CA MET A 148 -16.55 -12.37 -4.13
C MET A 148 -17.00 -13.85 -4.13
N PRO A 149 -17.01 -14.54 -2.98
CA PRO A 149 -17.51 -15.91 -2.90
C PRO A 149 -18.95 -16.09 -3.40
N SER A 150 -19.77 -15.05 -3.34
CA SER A 150 -21.14 -15.01 -3.88
C SER A 150 -21.18 -15.07 -5.42
N GLU A 151 -20.20 -14.50 -6.10
CA GLU A 151 -20.12 -14.53 -7.56
C GLU A 151 -19.65 -15.88 -8.08
N ILE A 152 -18.75 -16.54 -7.32
CA ILE A 152 -18.26 -17.90 -7.66
C ILE A 152 -19.38 -18.95 -7.57
N SER A 153 -20.39 -18.71 -6.73
CA SER A 153 -21.51 -19.63 -6.55
C SER A 153 -22.52 -19.57 -7.71
N GLN A 154 -22.59 -18.46 -8.44
CA GLN A 154 -23.49 -18.30 -9.59
C GLN A 154 -22.93 -18.97 -10.85
N ASP A 155 -21.62 -18.96 -11.08
CA ASP A 155 -20.97 -19.63 -12.21
C ASP A 155 -20.98 -21.18 -12.11
N ARG A 156 -21.30 -21.75 -10.94
CA ARG A 156 -21.42 -23.21 -10.76
C ARG A 156 -22.86 -23.74 -10.95
N ALA A 157 -23.83 -22.84 -11.08
CA ALA A 157 -25.24 -23.19 -11.22
C ALA A 157 -25.78 -23.06 -12.69
N ALA A 158 -24.89 -22.71 -13.62
CA ALA A 158 -25.13 -22.66 -15.06
C ALA A 158 -24.35 -23.77 -15.77
#